data_b49361c3831464ae79ff09fc394b2258
#
_entry.id   b49361c3831464ae79ff09fc394b2258
#
_cell.length_a   1.000
_cell.length_b   1.000
_cell.length_c   1.000
_cell.angle_alpha   90.00
_cell.angle_beta   90.00
_cell.angle_gamma   90.00
#
_symmetry.space_group_name_H-M   'P 1'
#
loop_
_entity.id
_entity.type
_entity.pdbx_description
1 polymer ?
#
loop_
_entity_poly.entity_id
_entity_poly.type
_entity_poly.pdbx_seq_one_letter_code
_entity_poly.pdbx_strand_id
1 'polypeptide(L)'
;MAHQTKFIFVTGGVVSSLGKGLTAASLGQLLISRGLSVTMQKLDPYLNVDPGTMNPFEHGEVFVTEDGAETDLDLGHYERFLDRNLTKNANVTTGKVYSSVIAKERRGEYLGKTVQVIPHITDEIKDRILAMAEPDAEGTVSDVVISEVGGTVGDIESQPFLEAARQVRHAVGRENIFFIHCSLVPYLATSGELKTKPTQHSVAELRSIGIVPDAVVLRCDREVPSNHKQKIALMCDIEEEGVVSCPDSPSIYDIPEVLYKEHLDTFVIRKLGLPFRDVDWTEWGDLLDRVRNPRREVTVGIVGKYIDLQDAYLSVAEAVRHAAFAHHAKANIRWITSDDCETDAATQLGALDAVIIPGGFGARGIEGKIAAIAYAREQKLPMLGLCLGCLLYTSDAADEGL
;
A
#
# COMPACT_ATOMS: atom_id res chain seq x y z
N MET A 1 -7.47 -22.29 -24.71
CA MET A 1 -6.48 -21.21 -24.92
C MET A 1 -5.46 -21.34 -23.80
N ALA A 2 -4.19 -21.12 -24.07
CA ALA A 2 -3.18 -21.11 -22.99
C ALA A 2 -3.54 -20.01 -22.00
N HIS A 3 -3.36 -20.28 -20.71
CA HIS A 3 -3.54 -19.28 -19.64
C HIS A 3 -2.57 -18.13 -19.92
N GLN A 4 -3.07 -16.89 -19.98
CA GLN A 4 -2.25 -15.71 -20.21
C GLN A 4 -2.55 -14.68 -19.12
N THR A 5 -1.56 -14.44 -18.26
CA THR A 5 -1.64 -13.45 -17.17
C THR A 5 -1.90 -12.05 -17.73
N LYS A 6 -2.78 -11.32 -17.09
CA LYS A 6 -3.09 -9.92 -17.40
C LYS A 6 -2.33 -8.97 -16.44
N PHE A 7 -1.93 -7.82 -16.95
CA PHE A 7 -1.16 -6.83 -16.20
C PHE A 7 -1.95 -5.54 -16.00
N ILE A 8 -2.07 -5.10 -14.78
CA ILE A 8 -2.70 -3.82 -14.43
C ILE A 8 -1.63 -2.94 -13.81
N PHE A 9 -1.42 -1.75 -14.38
CA PHE A 9 -0.53 -0.74 -13.82
C PHE A 9 -1.33 0.36 -13.16
N VAL A 10 -1.00 0.65 -11.90
CA VAL A 10 -1.60 1.76 -11.14
C VAL A 10 -0.57 2.86 -11.00
N THR A 11 -0.86 4.01 -11.60
CA THR A 11 -0.03 5.22 -11.56
C THR A 11 -0.74 6.31 -10.79
N GLY A 12 -0.04 7.37 -10.40
CA GLY A 12 -0.68 8.49 -9.74
C GLY A 12 -0.08 9.83 -10.13
N GLY A 13 -0.85 10.86 -9.95
CA GLY A 13 -0.43 12.21 -10.25
C GLY A 13 -1.08 13.26 -9.35
N VAL A 14 -0.65 14.53 -9.53
CA VAL A 14 -1.04 15.71 -8.77
C VAL A 14 -0.34 15.81 -7.42
N VAL A 15 -0.50 14.83 -6.52
CA VAL A 15 0.14 14.79 -5.19
C VAL A 15 0.51 13.36 -4.81
N SER A 16 1.43 13.22 -3.86
CA SER A 16 1.74 11.95 -3.20
C SER A 16 0.61 11.53 -2.25
N SER A 17 0.68 10.32 -1.70
CA SER A 17 -0.26 9.80 -0.70
C SER A 17 -1.75 9.82 -1.12
N LEU A 18 -2.01 9.69 -2.43
CA LEU A 18 -3.38 9.61 -3.00
C LEU A 18 -4.10 8.29 -2.71
N GLY A 19 -3.44 7.32 -2.09
CA GLY A 19 -4.00 5.99 -1.87
C GLY A 19 -3.97 5.10 -3.12
N LYS A 20 -2.91 5.21 -3.96
CA LYS A 20 -2.67 4.29 -5.09
C LYS A 20 -2.66 2.84 -4.63
N GLY A 21 -1.87 2.54 -3.57
CA GLY A 21 -1.75 1.20 -3.00
C GLY A 21 -3.09 0.65 -2.53
N LEU A 22 -3.87 1.44 -1.81
CA LEU A 22 -5.21 1.04 -1.37
C LEU A 22 -6.18 0.83 -2.54
N THR A 23 -6.12 1.68 -3.57
CA THR A 23 -6.94 1.50 -4.78
C THR A 23 -6.55 0.21 -5.51
N ALA A 24 -5.25 -0.05 -5.65
CA ALA A 24 -4.72 -1.26 -6.27
C ALA A 24 -5.09 -2.53 -5.49
N ALA A 25 -4.88 -2.52 -4.17
CA ALA A 25 -5.22 -3.63 -3.28
C ALA A 25 -6.74 -3.90 -3.24
N SER A 26 -7.56 -2.84 -3.22
CA SER A 26 -9.01 -2.94 -3.24
C SER A 26 -9.54 -3.53 -4.55
N LEU A 27 -8.95 -3.15 -5.68
CA LEU A 27 -9.25 -3.79 -6.96
C LEU A 27 -8.81 -5.26 -6.96
N GLY A 28 -7.62 -5.55 -6.42
CA GLY A 28 -7.12 -6.92 -6.25
C GLY A 28 -8.10 -7.78 -5.47
N GLN A 29 -8.60 -7.29 -4.33
CA GLN A 29 -9.61 -7.96 -3.52
C GLN A 29 -10.91 -8.22 -4.29
N LEU A 30 -11.40 -7.24 -5.06
CA LEU A 30 -12.61 -7.43 -5.89
C LEU A 30 -12.42 -8.52 -6.94
N LEU A 31 -11.25 -8.57 -7.59
CA LEU A 31 -10.95 -9.60 -8.58
C LEU A 31 -10.84 -10.98 -7.94
N ILE A 32 -10.27 -11.08 -6.73
CA ILE A 32 -10.26 -12.33 -5.93
C ILE A 32 -11.69 -12.75 -5.56
N SER A 33 -12.52 -11.84 -5.11
CA SER A 33 -13.93 -12.12 -4.80
C SER A 33 -14.74 -12.54 -6.04
N ARG A 34 -14.22 -12.32 -7.24
CA ARG A 34 -14.75 -12.88 -8.50
C ARG A 34 -14.09 -14.20 -8.89
N GLY A 35 -13.25 -14.77 -8.02
CA GLY A 35 -12.59 -16.06 -8.22
C GLY A 35 -11.40 -16.01 -9.17
N LEU A 36 -10.73 -14.86 -9.32
CA LEU A 36 -9.49 -14.72 -10.05
C LEU A 36 -8.30 -14.82 -9.09
N SER A 37 -7.19 -15.38 -9.56
CA SER A 37 -5.92 -15.36 -8.82
C SER A 37 -5.17 -14.07 -9.09
N VAL A 38 -4.83 -13.32 -8.04
CA VAL A 38 -4.18 -12.01 -8.14
C VAL A 38 -2.89 -11.99 -7.34
N THR A 39 -1.85 -11.37 -7.90
CA THR A 39 -0.63 -10.97 -7.16
C THR A 39 -0.34 -9.50 -7.38
N MET A 40 0.42 -8.90 -6.47
CA MET A 40 0.72 -7.48 -6.53
C MET A 40 2.22 -7.19 -6.45
N GLN A 41 2.62 -6.06 -7.03
CA GLN A 41 4.00 -5.58 -7.02
C GLN A 41 4.05 -4.08 -6.81
N LYS A 42 5.01 -3.64 -5.99
CA LYS A 42 5.37 -2.24 -5.78
C LYS A 42 6.64 -1.89 -6.55
N LEU A 43 6.58 -0.83 -7.31
CA LEU A 43 7.71 -0.27 -8.06
C LEU A 43 8.09 1.07 -7.45
N ASP A 44 9.15 1.11 -6.65
CA ASP A 44 9.56 2.29 -5.88
C ASP A 44 10.71 3.04 -6.55
N PRO A 45 10.54 4.33 -6.86
CA PRO A 45 11.53 5.10 -7.61
C PRO A 45 12.71 5.60 -6.77
N TYR A 46 12.77 5.34 -5.46
CA TYR A 46 13.90 5.77 -4.63
C TYR A 46 15.17 4.93 -4.86
N LEU A 47 16.33 5.55 -4.58
CA LEU A 47 17.65 4.94 -4.80
C LEU A 47 18.09 3.95 -3.72
N ASN A 48 17.41 3.88 -2.61
CA ASN A 48 17.69 2.87 -1.58
C ASN A 48 17.45 1.47 -2.15
N VAL A 49 18.30 0.53 -1.78
CA VAL A 49 18.14 -0.87 -2.19
C VAL A 49 16.86 -1.46 -1.56
N ASP A 50 16.63 -1.13 -0.30
CA ASP A 50 15.44 -1.45 0.48
C ASP A 50 15.21 -0.35 1.53
N PRO A 51 14.06 -0.34 2.23
CA PRO A 51 13.76 0.68 3.23
C PRO A 51 14.41 0.43 4.60
N GLY A 52 15.17 -0.66 4.80
CA GLY A 52 15.70 -1.06 6.11
C GLY A 52 16.60 -0.04 6.79
N THR A 53 17.24 0.84 6.02
CA THR A 53 18.09 1.93 6.53
C THR A 53 17.40 3.29 6.54
N MET A 54 16.16 3.37 6.11
CA MET A 54 15.42 4.63 6.06
C MET A 54 14.93 5.05 7.45
N ASN A 55 14.78 6.36 7.63
CA ASN A 55 14.22 6.91 8.84
C ASN A 55 12.70 6.64 8.90
N PRO A 56 12.17 5.97 9.96
CA PRO A 56 10.74 5.73 10.08
C PRO A 56 9.88 7.01 10.08
N PHE A 57 10.42 8.16 10.47
CA PHE A 57 9.71 9.44 10.39
C PHE A 57 9.52 9.96 8.96
N GLU A 58 10.31 9.47 8.00
CA GLU A 58 10.22 9.91 6.60
C GLU A 58 9.48 8.89 5.73
N HIS A 59 9.59 7.60 6.08
CA HIS A 59 9.15 6.52 5.20
C HIS A 59 8.08 5.58 5.82
N GLY A 60 7.80 5.73 7.11
CA GLY A 60 6.94 4.80 7.84
C GLY A 60 7.67 3.52 8.27
N GLU A 61 6.93 2.46 8.49
CA GLU A 61 7.51 1.17 8.88
C GLU A 61 8.19 0.46 7.72
N VAL A 62 9.14 -0.42 8.05
CA VAL A 62 9.67 -1.42 7.13
C VAL A 62 8.80 -2.66 7.27
N PHE A 63 8.11 -3.03 6.18
CA PHE A 63 7.35 -4.27 6.13
C PHE A 63 8.27 -5.42 5.73
N VAL A 64 8.24 -6.53 6.49
CA VAL A 64 9.08 -7.70 6.21
C VAL A 64 8.20 -8.82 5.68
N THR A 65 8.50 -9.27 4.46
CA THR A 65 7.81 -10.40 3.82
C THR A 65 8.19 -11.73 4.46
N GLU A 66 7.43 -12.79 4.20
CA GLU A 66 7.69 -14.13 4.78
C GLU A 66 9.07 -14.69 4.41
N ASP A 67 9.60 -14.35 3.24
CA ASP A 67 10.96 -14.71 2.81
C ASP A 67 12.06 -13.80 3.39
N GLY A 68 11.70 -12.92 4.35
CA GLY A 68 12.63 -12.08 5.11
C GLY A 68 13.11 -10.83 4.40
N ALA A 69 12.48 -10.42 3.30
CA ALA A 69 12.85 -9.20 2.60
C ALA A 69 12.26 -7.96 3.28
N GLU A 70 13.09 -6.93 3.47
CA GLU A 70 12.68 -5.61 3.90
C GLU A 70 12.06 -4.86 2.73
N THR A 71 10.83 -4.36 2.92
CA THR A 71 10.01 -3.80 1.83
C THR A 71 9.24 -2.57 2.28
N ASP A 72 8.65 -1.87 1.31
CA ASP A 72 7.75 -0.75 1.54
C ASP A 72 6.49 -1.18 2.31
N LEU A 73 5.97 -0.29 3.14
CA LEU A 73 4.79 -0.53 3.98
C LEU A 73 3.51 -0.88 3.17
N ASP A 74 3.44 -0.45 1.92
CA ASP A 74 2.30 -0.76 1.05
C ASP A 74 2.12 -2.27 0.83
N LEU A 75 3.21 -3.06 0.91
CA LEU A 75 3.11 -4.51 0.81
C LEU A 75 2.25 -5.11 1.93
N GLY A 76 2.29 -4.51 3.12
CA GLY A 76 1.40 -4.89 4.22
C GLY A 76 -0.07 -4.67 3.87
N HIS A 77 -0.41 -3.58 3.18
CA HIS A 77 -1.77 -3.39 2.65
C HIS A 77 -2.13 -4.44 1.60
N TYR A 78 -1.20 -4.75 0.69
CA TYR A 78 -1.46 -5.75 -0.35
C TYR A 78 -1.75 -7.12 0.28
N GLU A 79 -0.91 -7.58 1.20
CA GLU A 79 -1.13 -8.86 1.89
C GLU A 79 -2.45 -8.91 2.65
N ARG A 80 -2.80 -7.82 3.38
CA ARG A 80 -4.06 -7.75 4.14
C ARG A 80 -5.30 -7.78 3.25
N PHE A 81 -5.24 -7.20 2.05
CA PHE A 81 -6.38 -7.17 1.13
C PHE A 81 -6.47 -8.42 0.27
N LEU A 82 -5.35 -9.00 -0.12
CA LEU A 82 -5.31 -10.21 -0.96
C LEU A 82 -5.42 -11.50 -0.15
N ASP A 83 -5.26 -11.43 1.18
CA ASP A 83 -5.10 -12.59 2.07
C ASP A 83 -4.04 -13.57 1.56
N ARG A 84 -2.89 -13.02 1.15
CA ARG A 84 -1.81 -13.78 0.54
C ARG A 84 -0.45 -13.18 0.91
N ASN A 85 0.50 -14.05 1.29
CA ASN A 85 1.88 -13.65 1.51
C ASN A 85 2.55 -13.28 0.18
N LEU A 86 3.27 -12.16 0.19
CA LEU A 86 4.11 -11.71 -0.91
C LEU A 86 5.58 -12.04 -0.63
N THR A 87 6.39 -11.97 -1.66
CA THR A 87 7.82 -12.24 -1.58
C THR A 87 8.65 -11.01 -1.95
N LYS A 88 9.98 -11.11 -1.80
CA LYS A 88 10.93 -10.06 -2.22
C LYS A 88 10.76 -9.57 -3.66
N ASN A 89 10.16 -10.39 -4.54
CA ASN A 89 9.90 -10.02 -5.93
C ASN A 89 8.76 -9.00 -6.04
N ALA A 90 7.94 -8.88 -5.02
CA ALA A 90 6.84 -7.93 -4.97
C ALA A 90 7.28 -6.48 -4.70
N ASN A 91 8.55 -6.23 -4.31
CA ASN A 91 9.08 -4.89 -4.12
C ASN A 91 10.33 -4.65 -4.97
N VAL A 92 10.22 -3.76 -5.95
CA VAL A 92 11.29 -3.39 -6.87
C VAL A 92 11.65 -1.92 -6.67
N THR A 93 12.87 -1.65 -6.19
CA THR A 93 13.38 -0.28 -6.01
C THR A 93 14.35 0.09 -7.13
N THR A 94 14.52 1.38 -7.38
CA THR A 94 15.58 1.88 -8.29
C THR A 94 16.94 1.34 -7.84
N GLY A 95 17.22 1.31 -6.54
CA GLY A 95 18.49 0.79 -6.01
C GLY A 95 18.75 -0.67 -6.38
N LYS A 96 17.74 -1.55 -6.22
CA LYS A 96 17.84 -2.96 -6.63
C LYS A 96 18.11 -3.10 -8.14
N VAL A 97 17.41 -2.31 -8.97
CA VAL A 97 17.55 -2.36 -10.43
C VAL A 97 18.95 -1.89 -10.88
N TYR A 98 19.38 -0.73 -10.42
CA TYR A 98 20.68 -0.17 -10.79
C TYR A 98 21.84 -1.04 -10.29
N SER A 99 21.77 -1.53 -9.06
CA SER A 99 22.76 -2.46 -8.51
C SER A 99 22.89 -3.73 -9.34
N SER A 100 21.78 -4.30 -9.80
CA SER A 100 21.76 -5.47 -10.69
C SER A 100 22.44 -5.18 -12.02
N VAL A 101 22.04 -4.09 -12.68
CA VAL A 101 22.60 -3.72 -14.00
C VAL A 101 24.09 -3.38 -13.91
N ILE A 102 24.52 -2.64 -12.88
CA ILE A 102 25.93 -2.32 -12.65
C ILE A 102 26.74 -3.59 -12.38
N ALA A 103 26.19 -4.52 -11.57
CA ALA A 103 26.86 -5.80 -11.32
C ALA A 103 27.01 -6.63 -12.60
N LYS A 104 26.00 -6.69 -13.47
CA LYS A 104 26.04 -7.35 -14.79
C LYS A 104 27.10 -6.68 -15.69
N GLU A 105 27.18 -5.37 -15.71
CA GLU A 105 28.20 -4.62 -16.46
C GLU A 105 29.60 -5.01 -15.99
N ARG A 106 29.86 -4.98 -14.68
CA ARG A 106 31.16 -5.32 -14.09
C ARG A 106 31.58 -6.76 -14.35
N ARG A 107 30.65 -7.69 -14.52
CA ARG A 107 30.93 -9.08 -14.94
C ARG A 107 31.09 -9.23 -16.45
N GLY A 108 30.91 -8.17 -17.25
CA GLY A 108 31.07 -8.21 -18.70
C GLY A 108 29.88 -8.82 -19.45
N GLU A 109 28.73 -8.95 -18.84
CA GLU A 109 27.55 -9.60 -19.47
C GLU A 109 27.00 -8.80 -20.66
N TYR A 110 27.31 -7.51 -20.75
CA TYR A 110 26.91 -6.66 -21.89
C TYR A 110 27.92 -6.65 -23.05
N LEU A 111 28.98 -7.47 -22.96
CA LEU A 111 29.96 -7.67 -24.05
C LEU A 111 30.56 -6.36 -24.59
N GLY A 112 30.88 -5.39 -23.73
CA GLY A 112 31.46 -4.12 -24.08
C GLY A 112 30.52 -3.09 -24.70
N LYS A 113 29.19 -3.34 -24.71
CA LYS A 113 28.21 -2.36 -25.14
C LYS A 113 28.12 -1.21 -24.15
N THR A 114 27.79 0.00 -24.63
CA THR A 114 27.43 1.11 -23.76
C THR A 114 26.13 0.79 -23.02
N VAL A 115 26.16 0.75 -21.69
CA VAL A 115 25.00 0.49 -20.86
C VAL A 115 24.26 1.82 -20.60
N GLN A 116 22.96 1.85 -20.89
CA GLN A 116 22.12 3.04 -20.83
C GLN A 116 20.82 2.74 -20.06
N VAL A 117 20.09 3.80 -19.68
CA VAL A 117 18.77 3.62 -19.03
C VAL A 117 17.84 2.84 -19.94
N ILE A 118 17.74 3.24 -21.21
CA ILE A 118 17.05 2.47 -22.26
C ILE A 118 18.14 1.85 -23.15
N PRO A 119 18.20 0.53 -23.35
CA PRO A 119 17.23 -0.47 -22.85
C PRO A 119 17.58 -1.13 -21.50
N HIS A 120 18.79 -0.99 -20.96
CA HIS A 120 19.32 -1.91 -19.95
C HIS A 120 18.61 -1.81 -18.58
N ILE A 121 18.33 -0.59 -18.11
CA ILE A 121 17.55 -0.39 -16.88
C ILE A 121 16.09 -0.74 -17.11
N THR A 122 15.50 -0.32 -18.23
CA THR A 122 14.12 -0.63 -18.54
C THR A 122 13.88 -2.12 -18.78
N ASP A 123 14.83 -2.85 -19.37
CA ASP A 123 14.76 -4.30 -19.53
C ASP A 123 14.80 -5.01 -18.18
N GLU A 124 15.70 -4.61 -17.27
CA GLU A 124 15.76 -5.15 -15.91
C GLU A 124 14.44 -4.93 -15.15
N ILE A 125 13.81 -3.76 -15.30
CA ILE A 125 12.50 -3.49 -14.68
C ILE A 125 11.42 -4.37 -15.32
N LYS A 126 11.38 -4.48 -16.66
CA LYS A 126 10.42 -5.34 -17.37
C LYS A 126 10.55 -6.79 -16.96
N ASP A 127 11.78 -7.31 -16.88
CA ASP A 127 12.02 -8.69 -16.49
C ASP A 127 11.46 -8.97 -15.08
N ARG A 128 11.62 -8.02 -14.15
CA ARG A 128 11.04 -8.13 -12.80
C ARG A 128 9.52 -8.04 -12.77
N ILE A 129 8.92 -7.24 -13.67
CA ILE A 129 7.45 -7.16 -13.80
C ILE A 129 6.92 -8.48 -14.38
N LEU A 130 7.54 -8.98 -15.44
CA LEU A 130 7.10 -10.20 -16.11
C LEU A 130 7.33 -11.44 -15.24
N ALA A 131 8.36 -11.44 -14.38
CA ALA A 131 8.61 -12.52 -13.43
C ALA A 131 7.45 -12.73 -12.43
N MET A 132 6.62 -11.72 -12.19
CA MET A 132 5.43 -11.87 -11.33
C MET A 132 4.33 -12.76 -11.96
N ALA A 133 4.42 -13.03 -13.26
CA ALA A 133 3.53 -13.95 -13.98
C ALA A 133 4.07 -15.40 -14.04
N GLU A 134 5.28 -15.64 -13.54
CA GLU A 134 5.83 -16.98 -13.40
C GLU A 134 5.09 -17.74 -12.29
N PRO A 135 5.09 -19.09 -12.34
CA PRO A 135 4.52 -19.88 -11.25
C PRO A 135 5.18 -19.54 -9.90
N ASP A 136 4.38 -19.42 -8.86
CA ASP A 136 4.87 -19.29 -7.49
C ASP A 136 5.49 -20.61 -6.96
N ALA A 137 5.90 -20.63 -5.70
CA ALA A 137 6.51 -21.82 -5.07
C ALA A 137 5.57 -23.04 -5.06
N GLU A 138 4.28 -22.82 -5.17
CA GLU A 138 3.23 -23.84 -5.20
C GLU A 138 2.85 -24.26 -6.63
N GLY A 139 3.46 -23.64 -7.64
CA GLY A 139 3.21 -23.87 -9.04
C GLY A 139 1.97 -23.15 -9.59
N THR A 140 1.41 -22.20 -8.84
CA THR A 140 0.23 -21.44 -9.24
C THR A 140 0.64 -20.21 -10.06
N VAL A 141 -0.01 -20.01 -11.20
CA VAL A 141 0.14 -18.82 -12.04
C VAL A 141 -1.03 -17.87 -11.80
N SER A 142 -0.71 -16.61 -11.51
CA SER A 142 -1.74 -15.59 -11.27
C SER A 142 -2.46 -15.20 -12.58
N ASP A 143 -3.79 -15.06 -12.51
CA ASP A 143 -4.60 -14.53 -13.61
C ASP A 143 -4.28 -13.05 -13.88
N VAL A 144 -4.00 -12.31 -12.79
CA VAL A 144 -3.75 -10.87 -12.83
C VAL A 144 -2.55 -10.49 -11.98
N VAL A 145 -1.66 -9.70 -12.54
CA VAL A 145 -0.57 -9.00 -11.83
C VAL A 145 -0.93 -7.51 -11.76
N ILE A 146 -1.01 -6.95 -10.56
CA ILE A 146 -1.23 -5.52 -10.35
C ILE A 146 0.08 -4.90 -9.89
N SER A 147 0.66 -4.01 -10.71
CA SER A 147 1.89 -3.29 -10.39
C SER A 147 1.58 -1.83 -10.08
N GLU A 148 1.85 -1.40 -8.85
CA GLU A 148 1.75 0.01 -8.47
C GLU A 148 3.07 0.73 -8.74
N VAL A 149 3.01 1.82 -9.51
CA VAL A 149 4.17 2.69 -9.74
C VAL A 149 4.19 3.77 -8.68
N GLY A 150 5.24 3.76 -7.85
CA GLY A 150 5.51 4.77 -6.84
C GLY A 150 5.84 6.13 -7.44
N GLY A 151 5.80 7.16 -6.59
CA GLY A 151 6.00 8.55 -7.00
C GLY A 151 4.80 9.14 -7.73
N THR A 152 5.02 10.28 -8.36
CA THR A 152 4.02 11.06 -9.10
C THR A 152 4.43 11.13 -10.56
N VAL A 153 3.46 11.00 -11.48
CA VAL A 153 3.73 11.18 -12.91
C VAL A 153 4.26 12.59 -13.15
N GLY A 154 5.42 12.68 -13.81
CA GLY A 154 6.19 13.91 -13.99
C GLY A 154 7.48 13.94 -13.16
N ASP A 155 7.58 13.14 -12.09
CA ASP A 155 8.81 13.00 -11.32
C ASP A 155 9.89 12.27 -12.14
N ILE A 156 11.12 12.79 -12.12
CA ILE A 156 12.26 12.23 -12.87
C ILE A 156 12.53 10.79 -12.45
N GLU A 157 12.42 10.52 -11.16
CA GLU A 157 12.70 9.22 -10.55
C GLU A 157 11.77 8.12 -11.05
N SER A 158 10.52 8.45 -11.36
CA SER A 158 9.50 7.49 -11.81
C SER A 158 9.60 7.16 -13.30
N GLN A 159 10.30 7.97 -14.10
CA GLN A 159 10.34 7.84 -15.55
C GLN A 159 10.82 6.47 -16.04
N PRO A 160 11.91 5.86 -15.52
CA PRO A 160 12.33 4.53 -15.97
C PRO A 160 11.28 3.44 -15.75
N PHE A 161 10.51 3.52 -14.65
CA PHE A 161 9.43 2.57 -14.36
C PHE A 161 8.23 2.77 -15.30
N LEU A 162 7.85 4.02 -15.56
CA LEU A 162 6.77 4.35 -16.50
C LEU A 162 7.15 3.93 -17.93
N GLU A 163 8.41 4.16 -18.34
CA GLU A 163 8.90 3.71 -19.63
C GLU A 163 8.90 2.18 -19.72
N ALA A 164 9.33 1.46 -18.68
CA ALA A 164 9.30 0.01 -18.64
C ALA A 164 7.85 -0.51 -18.72
N ALA A 165 6.91 0.06 -17.95
CA ALA A 165 5.49 -0.29 -18.00
C ALA A 165 4.90 -0.08 -19.41
N ARG A 166 5.26 1.03 -20.07
CA ARG A 166 4.90 1.27 -21.48
C ARG A 166 5.44 0.19 -22.42
N GLN A 167 6.68 -0.25 -22.18
CA GLN A 167 7.34 -1.29 -23.00
C GLN A 167 6.77 -2.69 -22.73
N VAL A 168 6.31 -3.01 -21.51
CA VAL A 168 5.62 -4.30 -21.21
C VAL A 168 4.45 -4.53 -22.15
N ARG A 169 3.74 -3.47 -22.56
CA ARG A 169 2.65 -3.55 -23.55
C ARG A 169 3.08 -4.21 -24.87
N HIS A 170 4.32 -4.00 -25.30
CA HIS A 170 4.83 -4.64 -26.51
C HIS A 170 5.21 -6.10 -26.30
N ALA A 171 5.57 -6.48 -25.09
CA ALA A 171 5.95 -7.85 -24.74
C ALA A 171 4.71 -8.76 -24.58
N VAL A 172 3.65 -8.24 -23.94
CA VAL A 172 2.47 -9.08 -23.59
C VAL A 172 1.27 -8.87 -24.53
N GLY A 173 1.26 -7.82 -25.36
CA GLY A 173 0.12 -7.41 -26.19
C GLY A 173 -0.80 -6.42 -25.49
N ARG A 174 -1.42 -5.53 -26.28
CA ARG A 174 -2.29 -4.44 -25.76
C ARG A 174 -3.52 -4.98 -25.01
N GLU A 175 -4.03 -6.10 -25.44
CA GLU A 175 -5.20 -6.77 -24.87
C GLU A 175 -4.94 -7.42 -23.50
N ASN A 176 -3.69 -7.47 -23.07
CA ASN A 176 -3.28 -8.09 -21.81
C ASN A 176 -2.83 -7.06 -20.77
N ILE A 177 -3.02 -5.76 -21.06
CA ILE A 177 -2.57 -4.68 -20.19
C ILE A 177 -3.67 -3.65 -19.95
N PHE A 178 -3.72 -3.13 -18.73
CA PHE A 178 -4.67 -2.10 -18.32
C PHE A 178 -3.96 -1.05 -17.46
N PHE A 179 -4.17 0.22 -17.76
CA PHE A 179 -3.59 1.33 -17.01
C PHE A 179 -4.66 2.07 -16.21
N ILE A 180 -4.46 2.17 -14.90
CA ILE A 180 -5.26 2.98 -14.00
C ILE A 180 -4.43 4.19 -13.57
N HIS A 181 -5.02 5.37 -13.59
CA HIS A 181 -4.39 6.59 -13.10
C HIS A 181 -5.18 7.17 -11.94
N CYS A 182 -4.59 7.18 -10.74
CA CYS A 182 -5.17 7.84 -9.57
C CYS A 182 -4.87 9.34 -9.61
N SER A 183 -5.88 10.17 -9.43
CA SER A 183 -5.73 11.62 -9.48
C SER A 183 -6.61 12.32 -8.45
N LEU A 184 -6.17 13.48 -7.99
CA LEU A 184 -6.93 14.33 -7.06
C LEU A 184 -7.88 15.26 -7.80
N VAL A 185 -9.12 15.31 -7.33
CA VAL A 185 -10.11 16.33 -7.70
C VAL A 185 -10.36 17.22 -6.48
N PRO A 186 -9.61 18.32 -6.31
CA PRO A 186 -9.75 19.15 -5.13
C PRO A 186 -11.06 19.93 -5.12
N TYR A 187 -11.69 20.00 -3.96
CA TYR A 187 -12.78 20.91 -3.70
C TYR A 187 -12.23 22.23 -3.14
N LEU A 188 -12.57 23.34 -3.79
CA LEU A 188 -12.20 24.68 -3.32
C LEU A 188 -13.35 25.28 -2.53
N ALA A 189 -13.25 25.29 -1.21
CA ALA A 189 -14.27 25.81 -0.30
C ALA A 189 -14.62 27.28 -0.58
N THR A 190 -13.66 28.09 -1.04
CA THR A 190 -13.84 29.51 -1.35
C THR A 190 -14.77 29.74 -2.56
N SER A 191 -14.77 28.83 -3.54
CA SER A 191 -15.63 28.92 -4.73
C SER A 191 -16.79 27.92 -4.73
N GLY A 192 -16.80 26.98 -3.77
CA GLY A 192 -17.83 25.93 -3.71
C GLY A 192 -17.75 24.93 -4.86
N GLU A 193 -16.59 24.75 -5.49
CA GLU A 193 -16.47 23.98 -6.73
C GLU A 193 -15.39 22.91 -6.67
N LEU A 194 -15.65 21.77 -7.34
CA LEU A 194 -14.66 20.76 -7.68
C LEU A 194 -13.82 21.20 -8.90
N LYS A 195 -12.52 21.02 -8.83
CA LYS A 195 -11.59 21.41 -9.90
C LYS A 195 -11.03 20.20 -10.64
N THR A 196 -11.42 20.03 -11.89
CA THR A 196 -10.99 18.91 -12.76
C THR A 196 -9.66 19.18 -13.50
N LYS A 197 -9.15 20.41 -13.48
CA LYS A 197 -7.90 20.78 -14.16
C LYS A 197 -6.69 19.99 -13.70
N PRO A 198 -6.46 19.76 -12.39
CA PRO A 198 -5.30 18.97 -11.95
C PRO A 198 -5.29 17.57 -12.56
N THR A 199 -6.44 16.88 -12.59
CA THR A 199 -6.60 15.56 -13.23
C THR A 199 -6.29 15.62 -14.73
N GLN A 200 -6.82 16.62 -15.45
CA GLN A 200 -6.58 16.78 -16.89
C GLN A 200 -5.08 16.96 -17.19
N HIS A 201 -4.37 17.77 -16.39
CA HIS A 201 -2.93 17.98 -16.55
C HIS A 201 -2.13 16.72 -16.22
N SER A 202 -2.50 16.02 -15.17
CA SER A 202 -1.83 14.78 -14.77
C SER A 202 -1.97 13.68 -15.83
N VAL A 203 -3.16 13.51 -16.41
CA VAL A 203 -3.38 12.57 -17.53
C VAL A 203 -2.62 13.03 -18.79
N ALA A 204 -2.57 14.34 -19.07
CA ALA A 204 -1.81 14.86 -20.20
C ALA A 204 -0.30 14.57 -20.05
N GLU A 205 0.25 14.68 -18.83
CA GLU A 205 1.63 14.33 -18.54
C GLU A 205 1.88 12.82 -18.75
N LEU A 206 1.01 11.95 -18.26
CA LEU A 206 1.10 10.52 -18.50
C LEU A 206 1.05 10.17 -19.99
N ARG A 207 0.19 10.84 -20.74
CA ARG A 207 0.09 10.69 -22.21
C ARG A 207 1.36 11.16 -22.93
N SER A 208 2.06 12.17 -22.42
CA SER A 208 3.32 12.64 -23.01
C SER A 208 4.42 11.58 -22.97
N ILE A 209 4.36 10.66 -22.00
CA ILE A 209 5.24 9.49 -21.88
C ILE A 209 4.78 8.32 -22.80
N GLY A 210 3.62 8.44 -23.44
CA GLY A 210 3.06 7.42 -24.34
C GLY A 210 2.16 6.39 -23.63
N ILE A 211 1.70 6.68 -22.43
CA ILE A 211 0.71 5.88 -21.69
C ILE A 211 -0.64 6.59 -21.73
N VAL A 212 -1.63 5.95 -22.32
CA VAL A 212 -3.03 6.37 -22.24
C VAL A 212 -3.70 5.52 -21.18
N PRO A 213 -4.20 6.10 -20.07
CA PRO A 213 -4.89 5.33 -19.06
C PRO A 213 -6.23 4.80 -19.60
N ASP A 214 -6.56 3.57 -19.22
CA ASP A 214 -7.85 2.96 -19.53
C ASP A 214 -8.92 3.41 -18.53
N ALA A 215 -8.50 3.70 -17.28
CA ALA A 215 -9.36 4.25 -16.25
C ALA A 215 -8.64 5.33 -15.42
N VAL A 216 -9.44 6.25 -14.86
CA VAL A 216 -8.98 7.27 -13.90
C VAL A 216 -9.79 7.15 -12.62
N VAL A 217 -9.11 6.94 -11.50
CA VAL A 217 -9.71 6.92 -10.16
C VAL A 217 -9.55 8.31 -9.54
N LEU A 218 -10.68 8.94 -9.28
CA LEU A 218 -10.79 10.31 -8.79
C LEU A 218 -10.86 10.29 -7.26
N ARG A 219 -9.77 10.69 -6.62
CA ARG A 219 -9.71 10.90 -5.17
C ARG A 219 -10.25 12.28 -4.82
N CYS A 220 -11.14 12.34 -3.86
CA CYS A 220 -11.80 13.57 -3.40
C CYS A 220 -12.28 13.36 -1.97
N ASP A 221 -12.52 14.45 -1.23
CA ASP A 221 -13.17 14.43 0.08
C ASP A 221 -14.68 14.11 0.01
N ARG A 222 -15.23 14.05 -1.19
CA ARG A 222 -16.66 13.81 -1.49
C ARG A 222 -16.84 13.11 -2.83
N GLU A 223 -18.06 12.66 -3.11
CA GLU A 223 -18.40 12.10 -4.43
C GLU A 223 -18.23 13.12 -5.55
N VAL A 224 -17.69 12.65 -6.68
CA VAL A 224 -17.54 13.47 -7.90
C VAL A 224 -18.79 13.31 -8.76
N PRO A 225 -19.57 14.39 -8.99
CA PRO A 225 -20.81 14.34 -9.77
C PRO A 225 -20.60 13.90 -11.22
N SER A 226 -21.61 13.27 -11.82
CA SER A 226 -21.57 12.72 -13.20
C SER A 226 -21.13 13.72 -14.25
N ASN A 227 -21.56 15.00 -14.17
CA ASN A 227 -21.15 16.03 -15.11
C ASN A 227 -19.65 16.33 -15.06
N HIS A 228 -19.00 16.17 -13.90
CA HIS A 228 -17.54 16.29 -13.77
C HIS A 228 -16.84 15.05 -14.32
N LYS A 229 -17.41 13.85 -14.10
CA LYS A 229 -16.88 12.60 -14.70
C LYS A 229 -16.93 12.66 -16.22
N GLN A 230 -18.05 13.08 -16.82
CA GLN A 230 -18.19 13.27 -18.26
C GLN A 230 -17.17 14.27 -18.82
N LYS A 231 -16.98 15.39 -18.12
CA LYS A 231 -15.97 16.37 -18.51
C LYS A 231 -14.55 15.78 -18.47
N ILE A 232 -14.22 15.02 -17.45
CA ILE A 232 -12.90 14.36 -17.35
C ILE A 232 -12.75 13.30 -18.43
N ALA A 233 -13.77 12.48 -18.67
CA ALA A 233 -13.80 11.48 -19.74
C ALA A 233 -13.47 12.12 -21.10
N LEU A 234 -14.19 13.18 -21.46
CA LEU A 234 -13.97 13.91 -22.71
C LEU A 234 -12.57 14.52 -22.80
N MET A 235 -12.11 15.19 -21.74
CA MET A 235 -10.83 15.92 -21.76
C MET A 235 -9.62 15.00 -21.67
N CYS A 236 -9.78 13.82 -21.10
CA CYS A 236 -8.72 12.83 -20.94
C CYS A 236 -8.75 11.73 -22.00
N ASP A 237 -9.76 11.75 -22.90
CA ASP A 237 -9.95 10.72 -23.94
C ASP A 237 -10.06 9.31 -23.34
N ILE A 238 -10.96 9.17 -22.37
CA ILE A 238 -11.24 7.94 -21.63
C ILE A 238 -12.74 7.66 -21.74
N GLU A 239 -13.13 6.39 -21.77
CA GLU A 239 -14.55 6.00 -21.69
C GLU A 239 -15.15 6.47 -20.35
N GLU A 240 -16.40 6.96 -20.37
CA GLU A 240 -17.06 7.47 -19.16
C GLU A 240 -17.11 6.44 -18.03
N GLU A 241 -17.30 5.16 -18.37
CA GLU A 241 -17.25 4.03 -17.44
C GLU A 241 -15.87 3.85 -16.77
N GLY A 242 -14.79 4.32 -17.39
CA GLY A 242 -13.43 4.31 -16.83
C GLY A 242 -13.15 5.49 -15.88
N VAL A 243 -14.09 6.41 -15.68
CA VAL A 243 -13.93 7.54 -14.76
C VAL A 243 -14.65 7.24 -13.45
N VAL A 244 -13.90 6.82 -12.45
CA VAL A 244 -14.36 6.24 -11.18
C VAL A 244 -14.20 7.23 -10.04
N SER A 245 -15.25 7.50 -9.29
CA SER A 245 -15.20 8.31 -8.07
C SER A 245 -14.78 7.43 -6.89
N CYS A 246 -13.77 7.85 -6.16
CA CYS A 246 -13.32 7.15 -4.94
C CYS A 246 -13.13 8.18 -3.82
N PRO A 247 -14.23 8.59 -3.15
CA PRO A 247 -14.18 9.53 -2.05
C PRO A 247 -13.48 8.95 -0.82
N ASP A 248 -13.11 9.84 0.11
CA ASP A 248 -12.62 9.43 1.42
C ASP A 248 -13.69 8.59 2.14
N SER A 249 -13.27 7.51 2.76
CA SER A 249 -14.14 6.56 3.44
C SER A 249 -13.76 6.44 4.92
N PRO A 250 -14.73 6.16 5.82
CA PRO A 250 -14.45 6.00 7.24
C PRO A 250 -13.48 4.86 7.55
N SER A 251 -13.46 3.84 6.69
CA SER A 251 -12.54 2.71 6.79
C SER A 251 -11.92 2.39 5.43
N ILE A 252 -10.64 2.02 5.43
CA ILE A 252 -9.96 1.55 4.22
C ILE A 252 -10.61 0.29 3.65
N TYR A 253 -11.24 -0.51 4.50
CA TYR A 253 -11.96 -1.74 4.13
C TYR A 253 -13.26 -1.48 3.36
N ASP A 254 -13.77 -0.24 3.36
CA ASP A 254 -14.93 0.16 2.54
C ASP A 254 -14.59 0.35 1.05
N ILE A 255 -13.32 0.58 0.73
CA ILE A 255 -12.89 0.95 -0.63
C ILE A 255 -13.26 -0.10 -1.69
N PRO A 256 -13.12 -1.43 -1.46
CA PRO A 256 -13.59 -2.42 -2.44
C PRO A 256 -15.08 -2.24 -2.79
N GLU A 257 -15.93 -1.98 -1.81
CA GLU A 257 -17.37 -1.74 -2.07
C GLU A 257 -17.60 -0.44 -2.85
N VAL A 258 -16.80 0.60 -2.61
CA VAL A 258 -16.85 1.87 -3.38
C VAL A 258 -16.49 1.62 -4.84
N LEU A 259 -15.38 0.91 -5.11
CA LEU A 259 -14.96 0.59 -6.47
C LEU A 259 -15.94 -0.33 -7.19
N TYR A 260 -16.57 -1.27 -6.46
CA TYR A 260 -17.63 -2.13 -6.98
C TYR A 260 -18.87 -1.34 -7.41
N LYS A 261 -19.34 -0.39 -6.59
CA LYS A 261 -20.46 0.49 -6.91
C LYS A 261 -20.20 1.37 -8.14
N GLU A 262 -18.96 1.73 -8.35
CA GLU A 262 -18.48 2.48 -9.51
C GLU A 262 -18.17 1.57 -10.72
N HIS A 263 -18.36 0.24 -10.61
CA HIS A 263 -18.18 -0.76 -11.65
C HIS A 263 -16.75 -0.88 -12.21
N LEU A 264 -15.71 -0.45 -11.46
CA LEU A 264 -14.33 -0.51 -11.92
C LEU A 264 -13.90 -1.94 -12.24
N ASP A 265 -14.22 -2.90 -11.39
CA ASP A 265 -13.90 -4.31 -11.54
C ASP A 265 -14.55 -4.92 -12.79
N THR A 266 -15.82 -4.62 -13.03
CA THR A 266 -16.54 -5.06 -14.24
C THR A 266 -15.93 -4.46 -15.51
N PHE A 267 -15.54 -3.18 -15.45
CA PHE A 267 -14.88 -2.49 -16.55
C PHE A 267 -13.52 -3.14 -16.88
N VAL A 268 -12.70 -3.42 -15.86
CA VAL A 268 -11.41 -4.11 -15.99
C VAL A 268 -11.58 -5.50 -16.60
N ILE A 269 -12.52 -6.31 -16.09
CA ILE A 269 -12.81 -7.65 -16.59
C ILE A 269 -13.17 -7.63 -18.07
N ARG A 270 -14.06 -6.70 -18.45
CA ARG A 270 -14.48 -6.53 -19.85
C ARG A 270 -13.31 -6.16 -20.75
N LYS A 271 -12.49 -5.20 -20.34
CA LYS A 271 -11.35 -4.70 -21.13
C LYS A 271 -10.25 -5.73 -21.31
N LEU A 272 -9.99 -6.52 -20.30
CA LEU A 272 -8.95 -7.56 -20.32
C LEU A 272 -9.46 -8.92 -20.84
N GLY A 273 -10.76 -9.05 -21.13
CA GLY A 273 -11.35 -10.32 -21.58
C GLY A 273 -11.26 -11.43 -20.54
N LEU A 274 -11.30 -11.05 -19.25
CA LEU A 274 -11.30 -11.99 -18.13
C LEU A 274 -12.67 -12.67 -17.95
N PRO A 275 -12.74 -13.87 -17.37
CA PRO A 275 -14.02 -14.53 -17.12
C PRO A 275 -14.86 -13.72 -16.13
N PHE A 276 -16.09 -13.41 -16.52
CA PHE A 276 -17.03 -12.74 -15.64
C PHE A 276 -17.66 -13.75 -14.67
N ARG A 277 -17.61 -13.42 -13.38
CA ARG A 277 -18.31 -14.10 -12.29
C ARG A 277 -18.88 -13.04 -11.35
N ASP A 278 -19.96 -13.35 -10.65
CA ASP A 278 -20.47 -12.47 -9.62
C ASP A 278 -19.47 -12.36 -8.45
N VAL A 279 -19.48 -11.22 -7.77
CA VAL A 279 -18.62 -11.02 -6.60
C VAL A 279 -19.15 -11.84 -5.43
N ASP A 280 -18.30 -12.67 -4.87
CA ASP A 280 -18.57 -13.33 -3.60
C ASP A 280 -18.22 -12.40 -2.43
N TRP A 281 -19.23 -11.88 -1.77
CA TRP A 281 -19.10 -10.99 -0.62
C TRP A 281 -19.07 -11.73 0.72
N THR A 282 -19.05 -13.06 0.76
CA THR A 282 -19.20 -13.82 2.00
C THR A 282 -18.14 -13.42 3.03
N GLU A 283 -16.88 -13.51 2.69
CA GLU A 283 -15.78 -13.21 3.63
C GLU A 283 -15.61 -11.70 3.84
N TRP A 284 -15.54 -10.93 2.76
CA TRP A 284 -15.35 -9.48 2.86
C TRP A 284 -16.55 -8.77 3.47
N GLY A 285 -17.77 -9.25 3.21
CA GLY A 285 -19.00 -8.73 3.81
C GLY A 285 -19.08 -8.99 5.31
N ASP A 286 -18.63 -10.17 5.79
CA ASP A 286 -18.50 -10.46 7.22
C ASP A 286 -17.48 -9.52 7.89
N LEU A 287 -16.34 -9.27 7.25
CA LEU A 287 -15.37 -8.26 7.71
C LEU A 287 -16.01 -6.87 7.81
N LEU A 288 -16.71 -6.42 6.77
CA LEU A 288 -17.38 -5.11 6.78
C LEU A 288 -18.44 -5.00 7.87
N ASP A 289 -19.23 -6.07 8.13
CA ASP A 289 -20.18 -6.06 9.22
C ASP A 289 -19.49 -5.87 10.57
N ARG A 290 -18.38 -6.55 10.83
CA ARG A 290 -17.59 -6.41 12.06
C ARG A 290 -16.97 -5.01 12.20
N VAL A 291 -16.52 -4.41 11.10
CA VAL A 291 -15.96 -3.06 11.07
C VAL A 291 -17.03 -2.01 11.37
N ARG A 292 -18.21 -2.15 10.75
CA ARG A 292 -19.29 -1.15 10.80
C ARG A 292 -20.18 -1.27 12.03
N ASN A 293 -20.31 -2.47 12.59
CA ASN A 293 -21.25 -2.81 13.67
C ASN A 293 -20.54 -3.40 14.91
N PRO A 294 -19.54 -2.70 15.49
CA PRO A 294 -18.88 -3.20 16.70
C PRO A 294 -19.86 -3.23 17.87
N ARG A 295 -19.77 -4.25 18.72
CA ARG A 295 -20.63 -4.44 19.91
C ARG A 295 -20.06 -3.79 21.17
N ARG A 296 -18.77 -3.46 21.15
CA ARG A 296 -18.05 -2.82 22.26
C ARG A 296 -16.87 -2.02 21.74
N GLU A 297 -16.33 -1.16 22.58
CA GLU A 297 -15.09 -0.42 22.29
C GLU A 297 -14.03 -0.84 23.30
N VAL A 298 -12.76 -0.80 22.85
CA VAL A 298 -11.59 -1.00 23.71
C VAL A 298 -10.56 0.08 23.36
N THR A 299 -9.88 0.59 24.39
CA THR A 299 -8.84 1.60 24.24
C THR A 299 -7.48 0.96 24.44
N VAL A 300 -6.67 0.89 23.40
CA VAL A 300 -5.33 0.29 23.42
C VAL A 300 -4.28 1.37 23.24
N GLY A 301 -3.35 1.49 24.19
CA GLY A 301 -2.21 2.40 24.08
C GLY A 301 -1.07 1.75 23.29
N ILE A 302 -0.45 2.50 22.36
CA ILE A 302 0.82 2.14 21.75
C ILE A 302 1.87 3.11 22.27
N VAL A 303 2.79 2.60 23.13
CA VAL A 303 3.86 3.40 23.75
C VAL A 303 5.12 3.28 22.90
N GLY A 304 5.33 4.25 22.03
CA GLY A 304 6.42 4.24 21.06
C GLY A 304 7.25 5.51 21.04
N LYS A 305 8.35 5.51 20.30
CA LYS A 305 9.20 6.69 20.11
C LYS A 305 9.00 7.39 18.73
N TYR A 306 8.22 6.79 17.83
CA TYR A 306 7.96 7.31 16.47
C TYR A 306 6.48 7.65 16.27
N ILE A 307 5.78 8.05 17.33
CA ILE A 307 4.33 8.25 17.30
C ILE A 307 3.87 9.48 16.50
N ASP A 308 4.77 10.43 16.22
CA ASP A 308 4.47 11.60 15.39
C ASP A 308 4.15 11.21 13.93
N LEU A 309 4.65 10.07 13.49
CA LEU A 309 4.25 9.44 12.22
C LEU A 309 3.64 8.06 12.52
N GLN A 310 2.31 7.98 12.46
CA GLN A 310 1.56 6.75 12.78
C GLN A 310 1.94 5.58 11.86
N ASP A 311 2.32 5.86 10.62
CA ASP A 311 2.77 4.87 9.64
C ASP A 311 4.04 4.11 10.09
N ALA A 312 4.80 4.64 11.06
CA ALA A 312 5.92 3.92 11.67
C ALA A 312 5.50 2.67 12.46
N TYR A 313 4.22 2.57 12.82
CA TYR A 313 3.63 1.44 13.56
C TYR A 313 2.37 0.91 12.87
N LEU A 314 2.27 1.05 11.55
CA LEU A 314 1.07 0.70 10.79
C LEU A 314 0.64 -0.75 11.00
N SER A 315 1.55 -1.71 10.87
CA SER A 315 1.23 -3.13 11.04
C SER A 315 0.81 -3.47 12.47
N VAL A 316 1.39 -2.81 13.47
CA VAL A 316 0.97 -2.96 14.88
C VAL A 316 -0.47 -2.45 15.05
N ALA A 317 -0.75 -1.27 14.52
CA ALA A 317 -2.09 -0.68 14.59
C ALA A 317 -3.15 -1.53 13.85
N GLU A 318 -2.82 -2.01 12.65
CA GLU A 318 -3.71 -2.88 11.88
C GLU A 318 -3.93 -4.22 12.58
N ALA A 319 -2.89 -4.83 13.18
CA ALA A 319 -3.05 -6.06 13.96
C ALA A 319 -4.01 -5.85 15.15
N VAL A 320 -3.94 -4.70 15.83
CA VAL A 320 -4.88 -4.34 16.91
C VAL A 320 -6.31 -4.20 16.37
N ARG A 321 -6.48 -3.53 15.24
CA ARG A 321 -7.80 -3.37 14.59
C ARG A 321 -8.37 -4.72 14.17
N HIS A 322 -7.59 -5.56 13.53
CA HIS A 322 -8.02 -6.92 13.11
C HIS A 322 -8.40 -7.80 14.30
N ALA A 323 -7.62 -7.77 15.38
CA ALA A 323 -7.98 -8.46 16.61
C ALA A 323 -9.31 -7.93 17.18
N ALA A 324 -9.51 -6.62 17.17
CA ALA A 324 -10.78 -6.04 17.60
C ALA A 324 -11.95 -6.48 16.71
N PHE A 325 -11.78 -6.48 15.38
CA PHE A 325 -12.82 -6.97 14.43
C PHE A 325 -13.16 -8.44 14.70
N ALA A 326 -12.16 -9.30 14.93
CA ALA A 326 -12.39 -10.70 15.28
C ALA A 326 -13.26 -10.88 16.53
N HIS A 327 -13.21 -9.90 17.44
CA HIS A 327 -13.99 -9.87 18.68
C HIS A 327 -15.23 -8.96 18.62
N HIS A 328 -15.67 -8.51 17.45
CA HIS A 328 -16.74 -7.54 17.27
C HIS A 328 -16.57 -6.29 18.14
N ALA A 329 -15.35 -5.80 18.24
CA ALA A 329 -14.99 -4.61 18.97
C ALA A 329 -14.40 -3.54 18.05
N LYS A 330 -14.50 -2.28 18.46
CA LYS A 330 -13.77 -1.16 17.88
C LYS A 330 -12.57 -0.86 18.76
N ALA A 331 -11.37 -0.87 18.16
CA ALA A 331 -10.16 -0.44 18.85
C ALA A 331 -9.97 1.07 18.69
N ASN A 332 -9.95 1.78 19.82
CA ASN A 332 -9.53 3.15 19.90
C ASN A 332 -8.04 3.16 20.26
N ILE A 333 -7.17 3.40 19.27
CA ILE A 333 -5.74 3.40 19.46
C ILE A 333 -5.31 4.76 20.01
N ARG A 334 -4.68 4.76 21.20
CA ARG A 334 -4.08 5.94 21.81
C ARG A 334 -2.57 5.91 21.59
N TRP A 335 -2.08 6.86 20.84
CA TRP A 335 -0.66 7.05 20.58
C TRP A 335 0.00 7.78 21.77
N ILE A 336 1.02 7.17 22.37
CA ILE A 336 1.68 7.68 23.57
C ILE A 336 3.18 7.69 23.31
N THR A 337 3.82 8.85 23.48
CA THR A 337 5.28 8.91 23.45
C THR A 337 5.87 8.21 24.66
N SER A 338 6.90 7.40 24.45
CA SER A 338 7.61 6.79 25.57
C SER A 338 8.18 7.82 26.54
N ASP A 339 8.60 8.99 26.03
CA ASP A 339 9.17 10.05 26.85
C ASP A 339 8.15 10.61 27.86
N ASP A 340 6.85 10.67 27.53
CA ASP A 340 5.79 11.09 28.45
C ASP A 340 5.57 10.09 29.61
N CYS A 341 5.78 8.80 29.34
CA CYS A 341 5.68 7.75 30.35
C CYS A 341 6.83 7.80 31.37
N GLU A 342 7.99 8.33 31.00
CA GLU A 342 9.12 8.50 31.92
C GLU A 342 8.77 9.42 33.10
N THR A 343 7.95 10.42 32.84
CA THR A 343 7.56 11.41 33.85
C THR A 343 6.26 11.06 34.57
N ASP A 344 5.27 10.51 33.88
CA ASP A 344 3.94 10.21 34.44
C ASP A 344 3.23 9.06 33.68
N ALA A 345 3.69 7.82 33.89
CA ALA A 345 3.07 6.65 33.35
C ALA A 345 1.61 6.45 33.79
N ALA A 346 1.30 6.85 35.03
CA ALA A 346 -0.04 6.66 35.61
C ALA A 346 -1.11 7.48 34.86
N THR A 347 -0.83 8.74 34.56
CA THR A 347 -1.74 9.59 33.77
C THR A 347 -1.87 9.08 32.32
N GLN A 348 -0.77 8.65 31.74
CA GLN A 348 -0.76 8.19 30.34
C GLN A 348 -1.51 6.88 30.17
N LEU A 349 -1.39 5.94 31.10
CA LEU A 349 -1.88 4.56 30.95
C LEU A 349 -3.17 4.26 31.74
N GLY A 350 -3.51 5.08 32.74
CA GLY A 350 -4.57 4.78 33.72
C GLY A 350 -5.98 4.61 33.15
N ALA A 351 -6.25 5.09 31.94
CA ALA A 351 -7.55 4.99 31.28
C ALA A 351 -7.57 3.97 30.12
N LEU A 352 -6.53 3.13 30.01
CA LEU A 352 -6.42 2.14 28.93
C LEU A 352 -6.96 0.79 29.36
N ASP A 353 -7.51 0.04 28.41
CA ASP A 353 -7.88 -1.37 28.59
C ASP A 353 -6.67 -2.31 28.36
N ALA A 354 -5.70 -1.89 27.53
CA ALA A 354 -4.47 -2.61 27.27
C ALA A 354 -3.38 -1.69 26.73
N VAL A 355 -2.12 -2.14 26.79
CA VAL A 355 -0.98 -1.40 26.24
C VAL A 355 -0.08 -2.31 25.39
N ILE A 356 0.46 -1.75 24.32
CA ILE A 356 1.47 -2.39 23.47
C ILE A 356 2.75 -1.54 23.54
N ILE A 357 3.87 -2.23 23.81
CA ILE A 357 5.20 -1.63 23.83
C ILE A 357 5.97 -2.16 22.61
N PRO A 358 6.02 -1.41 21.50
CA PRO A 358 6.70 -1.86 20.28
C PRO A 358 8.22 -1.78 20.37
N GLY A 359 8.89 -2.30 19.35
CA GLY A 359 10.33 -2.20 19.16
C GLY A 359 10.84 -0.77 19.03
N GLY A 360 12.09 -0.65 18.62
CA GLY A 360 12.79 0.61 18.38
C GLY A 360 14.08 0.73 19.18
N PHE A 361 15.21 0.52 18.51
CA PHE A 361 16.54 0.55 19.11
C PHE A 361 17.04 1.96 19.43
N GLY A 362 18.09 2.03 20.26
CA GLY A 362 18.76 3.25 20.69
C GLY A 362 18.28 3.74 22.04
N ALA A 363 19.05 4.57 22.70
CA ALA A 363 18.84 4.99 24.09
C ALA A 363 17.55 5.81 24.31
N ARG A 364 17.11 6.57 23.31
CA ARG A 364 15.90 7.42 23.43
C ARG A 364 14.66 6.58 23.69
N GLY A 365 13.89 6.94 24.71
CA GLY A 365 12.60 6.36 25.04
C GLY A 365 12.67 5.00 25.77
N ILE A 366 13.85 4.51 26.16
CA ILE A 366 13.98 3.25 26.91
C ILE A 366 13.40 3.41 28.31
N GLU A 367 13.79 4.45 29.06
CA GLU A 367 13.32 4.68 30.43
C GLU A 367 11.81 4.81 30.51
N GLY A 368 11.21 5.53 29.55
CA GLY A 368 9.76 5.64 29.50
C GLY A 368 9.06 4.32 29.16
N LYS A 369 9.66 3.47 28.33
CA LYS A 369 9.13 2.11 28.09
C LYS A 369 9.23 1.24 29.34
N ILE A 370 10.33 1.33 30.12
CA ILE A 370 10.49 0.63 31.39
C ILE A 370 9.43 1.10 32.39
N ALA A 371 9.23 2.43 32.52
CA ALA A 371 8.19 2.98 33.38
C ALA A 371 6.77 2.52 32.98
N ALA A 372 6.48 2.48 31.68
CA ALA A 372 5.19 1.96 31.19
C ALA A 372 5.01 0.46 31.50
N ILE A 373 6.06 -0.35 31.36
CA ILE A 373 6.07 -1.77 31.68
C ILE A 373 5.84 -1.98 33.18
N ALA A 374 6.58 -1.26 34.02
CA ALA A 374 6.44 -1.32 35.47
C ALA A 374 5.02 -0.99 35.91
N TYR A 375 4.46 0.14 35.41
CA TYR A 375 3.08 0.53 35.69
C TYR A 375 2.08 -0.55 35.25
N ALA A 376 2.21 -1.08 34.02
CA ALA A 376 1.29 -2.10 33.52
C ALA A 376 1.31 -3.36 34.38
N ARG A 377 2.48 -3.79 34.85
CA ARG A 377 2.65 -4.92 35.76
C ARG A 377 1.99 -4.66 37.10
N GLU A 378 2.28 -3.52 37.74
CA GLU A 378 1.75 -3.17 39.06
C GLU A 378 0.22 -3.01 39.06
N GLN A 379 -0.32 -2.37 38.03
CA GLN A 379 -1.76 -2.16 37.88
C GLN A 379 -2.49 -3.33 37.22
N LYS A 380 -1.78 -4.40 36.85
CA LYS A 380 -2.31 -5.55 36.11
C LYS A 380 -3.01 -5.16 34.80
N LEU A 381 -2.51 -4.11 34.16
CA LEU A 381 -2.98 -3.70 32.83
C LEU A 381 -2.49 -4.72 31.80
N PRO A 382 -3.38 -5.32 30.98
CA PRO A 382 -2.98 -6.21 29.90
C PRO A 382 -1.90 -5.57 29.01
N MET A 383 -0.78 -6.26 28.78
CA MET A 383 0.35 -5.72 28.06
C MET A 383 0.92 -6.72 27.06
N LEU A 384 1.31 -6.22 25.87
CA LEU A 384 2.08 -6.95 24.89
C LEU A 384 3.37 -6.19 24.57
N GLY A 385 4.49 -6.82 24.80
CA GLY A 385 5.81 -6.33 24.36
C GLY A 385 6.21 -6.95 23.02
N LEU A 386 6.66 -6.11 22.09
CA LEU A 386 7.15 -6.54 20.77
C LEU A 386 8.63 -6.15 20.61
N CYS A 387 9.49 -7.10 20.19
CA CYS A 387 10.91 -6.87 19.98
C CYS A 387 11.56 -6.26 21.26
N LEU A 388 12.06 -5.02 21.22
CA LEU A 388 12.63 -4.34 22.40
C LEU A 388 11.65 -4.29 23.58
N GLY A 389 10.36 -4.08 23.34
CA GLY A 389 9.34 -4.08 24.41
C GLY A 389 9.25 -5.42 25.14
N CYS A 390 9.37 -6.52 24.40
CA CYS A 390 9.46 -7.85 24.98
C CYS A 390 10.78 -8.06 25.75
N LEU A 391 11.91 -7.64 25.19
CA LEU A 391 13.22 -7.76 25.83
C LEU A 391 13.28 -6.98 27.16
N LEU A 392 12.75 -5.75 27.21
CA LEU A 392 12.69 -4.95 28.41
C LEU A 392 11.80 -5.59 29.49
N TYR A 393 10.67 -6.19 29.09
CA TYR A 393 9.79 -6.89 30.01
C TYR A 393 10.41 -8.16 30.60
N THR A 394 11.18 -8.90 29.81
CA THR A 394 11.76 -10.19 30.18
C THR A 394 13.16 -10.06 30.76
N SER A 395 13.78 -8.86 30.76
CA SER A 395 15.08 -8.60 31.37
C SER A 395 14.93 -8.22 32.83
N ASP A 396 16.00 -8.39 33.62
CA ASP A 396 16.08 -7.96 35.03
C ASP A 396 15.89 -6.45 35.20
N ALA A 397 16.10 -5.65 34.14
CA ALA A 397 15.88 -4.21 34.15
C ALA A 397 14.42 -3.81 34.51
N ALA A 398 13.44 -4.67 34.19
CA ALA A 398 12.05 -4.44 34.59
C ALA A 398 11.77 -4.90 36.03
N ASP A 399 12.62 -5.74 36.60
CA ASP A 399 12.49 -6.32 37.94
C ASP A 399 13.29 -5.55 39.00
N GLU A 400 14.38 -4.89 38.60
CA GLU A 400 15.24 -4.10 39.54
C GLU A 400 14.62 -2.81 40.02
N GLY A 401 13.48 -2.39 39.50
CA GLY A 401 12.70 -1.24 39.93
C GLY A 401 11.72 -1.53 41.08
N LEU A 402 11.82 -2.69 41.74
CA LEU A 402 10.99 -3.07 42.89
C LEU A 402 11.72 -2.95 44.18
#